data_0af8f17254b2d848832c40300b888299
#
_entry.id   0af8f17254b2d848832c40300b888299
#
_cell.length_a   1.000
_cell.length_b   1.000
_cell.length_c   1.000
_cell.angle_alpha   90.00
_cell.angle_beta   90.00
_cell.angle_gamma   90.00
#
_symmetry.space_group_name_H-M   'P 1'
#
loop_
_entity.id
_entity.type
_entity.pdbx_description
1 polymer ?
#
loop_
_entity_poly.entity_id
_entity_poly.type
_entity_poly.pdbx_seq_one_letter_code
_entity_poly.pdbx_strand_id
1 'polypeptide(L)'
;MNEARRVQGMLGVLFVAIAALAIAVGVWLRLTPAPPPTPPAPPREARIYLPKVNAQGELTYESKPVAIQNPNAAYTEVFETLIRESGVFPKGVRLLSATVQNGALQLNFSPELTQNFEGGSDDEAALVNAITSTAGSFPNIVRVQILVDGKPVESLGGHIDLSHALPVSR
;
A
#
# COMPACT_ATOMS: atom_id res chain seq x y z
N MET A 1 27.14 59.10 36.98
CA MET A 1 28.00 58.35 36.00
C MET A 1 27.93 56.81 36.11
N ASN A 2 27.38 56.26 37.18
CA ASN A 2 27.36 54.76 37.38
C ASN A 2 26.12 54.04 36.86
N GLU A 3 24.99 54.71 36.68
CA GLU A 3 23.75 54.09 36.21
C GLU A 3 23.78 53.74 34.71
N ALA A 4 24.31 54.64 33.88
CA ALA A 4 24.42 54.38 32.44
C ALA A 4 25.34 53.20 32.13
N ARG A 5 26.42 53.01 32.89
CA ARG A 5 27.30 51.83 32.72
C ARG A 5 26.63 50.51 33.17
N ARG A 6 25.76 50.56 34.21
CA ARG A 6 25.00 49.38 34.65
C ARG A 6 23.95 48.97 33.62
N VAL A 7 23.25 49.94 33.05
CA VAL A 7 22.25 49.69 31.99
C VAL A 7 22.90 49.16 30.73
N GLN A 8 24.06 49.70 30.31
CA GLN A 8 24.79 49.17 29.16
C GLN A 8 25.30 47.74 29.41
N GLY A 9 25.76 47.42 30.61
CA GLY A 9 26.18 46.08 30.99
C GLY A 9 25.01 45.09 30.97
N MET A 10 23.85 45.48 31.49
CA MET A 10 22.65 44.64 31.45
C MET A 10 22.13 44.37 30.01
N LEU A 11 22.14 45.40 29.14
CA LEU A 11 21.79 45.26 27.73
C LEU A 11 22.77 44.31 27.00
N GLY A 12 24.05 44.39 27.26
CA GLY A 12 25.04 43.49 26.70
C GLY A 12 24.84 42.04 27.13
N VAL A 13 24.56 41.80 28.40
CA VAL A 13 24.28 40.44 28.91
C VAL A 13 23.00 39.89 28.31
N LEU A 14 21.95 40.73 28.18
CA LEU A 14 20.68 40.32 27.57
C LEU A 14 20.87 39.93 26.08
N PHE A 15 21.65 40.74 25.36
CA PHE A 15 21.94 40.46 23.95
C PHE A 15 22.69 39.14 23.76
N VAL A 16 23.70 38.87 24.57
CA VAL A 16 24.48 37.62 24.57
C VAL A 16 23.56 36.42 24.90
N ALA A 17 22.67 36.57 25.87
CA ALA A 17 21.75 35.51 26.27
C ALA A 17 20.78 35.17 25.13
N ILE A 18 20.23 36.19 24.45
CA ILE A 18 19.32 35.99 23.30
C ILE A 18 20.07 35.33 22.13
N ALA A 19 21.29 35.76 21.83
CA ALA A 19 22.12 35.17 20.79
C ALA A 19 22.46 33.70 21.08
N ALA A 20 22.83 33.40 22.34
CA ALA A 20 23.09 32.02 22.77
C ALA A 20 21.84 31.13 22.67
N LEU A 21 20.66 31.65 23.03
CA LEU A 21 19.36 30.93 22.90
C LEU A 21 19.05 30.66 21.44
N ALA A 22 19.21 31.64 20.55
CA ALA A 22 18.97 31.49 19.11
C ALA A 22 19.90 30.43 18.50
N ILE A 23 21.18 30.41 18.89
CA ILE A 23 22.14 29.38 18.46
C ILE A 23 21.71 28.01 18.98
N ALA A 24 21.35 27.89 20.25
CA ALA A 24 20.91 26.64 20.86
C ALA A 24 19.66 26.07 20.18
N VAL A 25 18.66 26.92 19.88
CA VAL A 25 17.46 26.55 19.16
C VAL A 25 17.81 26.14 17.72
N GLY A 26 18.67 26.86 17.02
CA GLY A 26 19.12 26.54 15.67
C GLY A 26 19.85 25.20 15.59
N VAL A 27 20.71 24.92 16.58
CA VAL A 27 21.39 23.61 16.67
C VAL A 27 20.41 22.49 17.01
N TRP A 28 19.50 22.74 17.95
CA TRP A 28 18.45 21.76 18.31
C TRP A 28 17.56 21.40 17.10
N LEU A 29 17.11 22.39 16.33
CA LEU A 29 16.32 22.17 15.10
C LEU A 29 17.08 21.39 14.01
N ARG A 30 18.41 21.50 13.97
CA ARG A 30 19.24 20.74 13.03
C ARG A 30 19.53 19.31 13.50
N LEU A 31 19.51 19.07 14.80
CA LEU A 31 19.78 17.77 15.41
C LEU A 31 18.50 16.94 15.59
N THR A 32 17.31 17.57 15.56
CA THR A 32 16.04 16.83 15.56
C THR A 32 15.83 16.20 14.18
N PRO A 33 15.80 14.86 14.07
CA PRO A 33 15.46 14.22 12.81
C PRO A 33 14.09 14.72 12.36
N ALA A 34 13.97 15.02 11.06
CA ALA A 34 12.64 15.32 10.49
C ALA A 34 11.67 14.18 10.84
N PRO A 35 10.43 14.49 11.23
CA PRO A 35 9.45 13.44 11.44
C PRO A 35 9.37 12.58 10.16
N PRO A 36 9.26 11.25 10.30
CA PRO A 36 9.12 10.39 9.13
C PRO A 36 7.98 10.91 8.25
N PRO A 37 8.14 10.89 6.93
CA PRO A 37 7.08 11.34 6.03
C PRO A 37 5.80 10.60 6.38
N THR A 38 4.75 11.36 6.64
CA THR A 38 3.42 10.80 6.90
C THR A 38 3.05 9.91 5.71
N PRO A 39 2.70 8.64 5.92
CA PRO A 39 2.23 7.81 4.83
C PRO A 39 1.11 8.55 4.09
N PRO A 40 1.12 8.60 2.76
CA PRO A 40 0.04 9.23 2.02
C PRO A 40 -1.29 8.61 2.46
N ALA A 41 -2.29 9.46 2.68
CA ALA A 41 -3.61 9.01 3.06
C ALA A 41 -4.10 7.98 2.02
N PRO A 42 -4.70 6.87 2.45
CA PRO A 42 -5.24 5.88 1.52
C PRO A 42 -6.27 6.55 0.62
N PRO A 43 -6.33 6.17 -0.66
CA PRO A 43 -7.31 6.71 -1.58
C PRO A 43 -8.72 6.42 -1.08
N ARG A 44 -9.64 7.35 -1.31
CA ARG A 44 -11.06 7.16 -0.96
C ARG A 44 -11.80 6.30 -1.96
N GLU A 45 -11.20 6.06 -3.11
CA GLU A 45 -11.72 5.22 -4.19
C GLU A 45 -10.59 4.37 -4.76
N ALA A 46 -10.89 3.15 -5.07
CA ALA A 46 -10.04 2.25 -5.83
C ALA A 46 -10.86 1.59 -6.95
N ARG A 47 -10.21 0.86 -7.83
CA ARG A 47 -10.89 0.15 -8.91
C ARG A 47 -10.57 -1.33 -8.81
N ILE A 48 -11.59 -2.16 -8.96
CA ILE A 48 -11.42 -3.59 -9.20
C ILE A 48 -11.46 -3.85 -10.70
N TYR A 49 -10.71 -4.84 -11.14
CA TYR A 49 -10.65 -5.26 -12.53
C TYR A 49 -11.23 -6.65 -12.64
N LEU A 50 -12.37 -6.73 -13.34
CA LEU A 50 -13.16 -7.95 -13.49
C LEU A 50 -12.85 -8.57 -14.84
N PRO A 51 -12.31 -9.79 -14.91
CA PRO A 51 -12.09 -10.47 -16.18
C PRO A 51 -13.41 -10.79 -16.85
N LYS A 52 -13.46 -10.54 -18.16
CA LYS A 52 -14.61 -10.84 -19.03
C LYS A 52 -14.12 -11.42 -20.34
N VAL A 53 -14.87 -12.37 -20.88
CA VAL A 53 -14.65 -12.87 -22.23
C VAL A 53 -15.53 -12.05 -23.18
N ASN A 54 -14.92 -11.42 -24.18
CA ASN A 54 -15.65 -10.66 -25.19
C ASN A 54 -16.34 -11.59 -26.21
N ALA A 55 -17.11 -11.01 -27.14
CA ALA A 55 -17.81 -11.77 -28.17
C ALA A 55 -16.88 -12.54 -29.14
N GLN A 56 -15.61 -12.19 -29.18
CA GLN A 56 -14.54 -12.83 -29.98
C GLN A 56 -13.81 -13.94 -29.21
N GLY A 57 -14.17 -14.20 -27.94
CA GLY A 57 -13.52 -15.18 -27.08
C GLY A 57 -12.24 -14.70 -26.43
N GLU A 58 -11.91 -13.39 -26.50
CA GLU A 58 -10.71 -12.82 -25.89
C GLU A 58 -10.97 -12.38 -24.45
N LEU A 59 -10.00 -12.63 -23.57
CA LEU A 59 -10.05 -12.19 -22.18
C LEU A 59 -9.80 -10.67 -22.12
N THR A 60 -10.75 -9.94 -21.58
CA THR A 60 -10.69 -8.49 -21.33
C THR A 60 -10.95 -8.19 -19.87
N TYR A 61 -10.68 -6.95 -19.42
CA TYR A 61 -10.89 -6.54 -18.03
C TYR A 61 -11.79 -5.31 -17.98
N GLU A 62 -12.93 -5.44 -17.32
CA GLU A 62 -13.80 -4.32 -17.01
C GLU A 62 -13.39 -3.71 -15.67
N SER A 63 -13.11 -2.40 -15.63
CA SER A 63 -12.79 -1.72 -14.38
C SER A 63 -14.06 -1.17 -13.73
N LYS A 64 -14.26 -1.47 -12.44
CA LYS A 64 -15.38 -0.99 -11.63
C LYS A 64 -14.86 -0.19 -10.43
N PRO A 65 -15.35 1.03 -10.16
CA PRO A 65 -14.97 1.80 -8.98
C PRO A 65 -15.56 1.14 -7.71
N VAL A 66 -14.77 1.16 -6.64
CA VAL A 66 -15.16 0.72 -5.29
C VAL A 66 -14.93 1.87 -4.34
N ALA A 67 -16.02 2.32 -3.70
CA ALA A 67 -15.93 3.33 -2.64
C ALA A 67 -15.41 2.67 -1.36
N ILE A 68 -14.36 3.25 -0.79
CA ILE A 68 -13.73 2.75 0.44
C ILE A 68 -14.46 3.35 1.63
N GLN A 69 -15.09 2.51 2.45
CA GLN A 69 -15.83 2.92 3.64
C GLN A 69 -14.89 3.16 4.82
N ASN A 70 -13.89 2.29 4.98
CA ASN A 70 -12.90 2.40 6.04
C ASN A 70 -11.49 2.59 5.44
N PRO A 71 -10.92 3.80 5.49
CA PRO A 71 -9.58 4.06 4.96
C PRO A 71 -8.48 3.17 5.56
N ASN A 72 -8.64 2.71 6.81
CA ASN A 72 -7.68 1.82 7.46
C ASN A 72 -7.78 0.36 6.98
N ALA A 73 -8.90 0.00 6.34
CA ALA A 73 -9.15 -1.33 5.76
C ALA A 73 -9.29 -1.28 4.24
N ALA A 74 -8.82 -0.21 3.59
CA ALA A 74 -9.02 0.06 2.17
C ALA A 74 -8.65 -1.12 1.26
N TYR A 75 -7.49 -1.72 1.49
CA TYR A 75 -7.05 -2.87 0.70
C TYR A 75 -7.94 -4.09 0.93
N THR A 76 -8.30 -4.36 2.18
CA THR A 76 -9.19 -5.48 2.54
C THR A 76 -10.55 -5.34 1.86
N GLU A 77 -11.20 -4.19 1.99
CA GLU A 77 -12.52 -3.94 1.38
C GLU A 77 -12.51 -4.12 -0.14
N VAL A 78 -11.47 -3.58 -0.81
CA VAL A 78 -11.36 -3.67 -2.27
C VAL A 78 -11.12 -5.11 -2.73
N PHE A 79 -10.21 -5.83 -2.06
CA PHE A 79 -9.92 -7.21 -2.46
C PHE A 79 -11.01 -8.21 -2.06
N GLU A 80 -11.72 -8.01 -0.95
CA GLU A 80 -12.92 -8.78 -0.64
C GLU A 80 -14.02 -8.55 -1.69
N THR A 81 -14.15 -7.31 -2.19
CA THR A 81 -15.08 -7.01 -3.28
C THR A 81 -14.64 -7.68 -4.58
N LEU A 82 -13.33 -7.68 -4.89
CA LEU A 82 -12.80 -8.41 -6.04
C LEU A 82 -13.09 -9.91 -5.95
N ILE A 83 -12.84 -10.54 -4.80
CA ILE A 83 -13.12 -11.97 -4.57
C ILE A 83 -14.60 -12.27 -4.84
N ARG A 84 -15.48 -11.43 -4.31
CA ARG A 84 -16.94 -11.63 -4.43
C ARG A 84 -17.47 -11.45 -5.86
N GLU A 85 -16.92 -10.50 -6.61
CA GLU A 85 -17.52 -10.05 -7.87
C GLU A 85 -16.81 -10.57 -9.13
N SER A 86 -15.56 -10.98 -9.05
CA SER A 86 -14.78 -11.34 -10.24
C SER A 86 -15.15 -12.71 -10.86
N GLY A 87 -15.63 -13.63 -10.03
CA GLY A 87 -15.95 -14.99 -10.47
C GLY A 87 -14.74 -15.87 -10.83
N VAL A 88 -13.50 -15.36 -10.71
CA VAL A 88 -12.26 -16.12 -11.03
C VAL A 88 -11.61 -16.75 -9.81
N PHE A 89 -12.01 -16.34 -8.61
CA PHE A 89 -11.49 -16.97 -7.39
C PHE A 89 -12.17 -18.33 -7.15
N PRO A 90 -11.40 -19.33 -6.70
CA PRO A 90 -11.95 -20.60 -6.26
C PRO A 90 -13.01 -20.44 -5.17
N LYS A 91 -13.92 -21.40 -5.07
CA LYS A 91 -14.95 -21.38 -4.04
C LYS A 91 -14.36 -21.45 -2.64
N GLY A 92 -14.88 -20.62 -1.74
CA GLY A 92 -14.47 -20.61 -0.33
C GLY A 92 -13.25 -19.77 -0.02
N VAL A 93 -12.59 -19.19 -1.02
CA VAL A 93 -11.44 -18.30 -0.80
C VAL A 93 -11.83 -17.10 0.05
N ARG A 94 -10.99 -16.80 1.03
CA ARG A 94 -11.10 -15.62 1.89
C ARG A 94 -9.78 -14.87 1.92
N LEU A 95 -9.86 -13.56 2.04
CA LEU A 95 -8.69 -12.73 2.33
C LEU A 95 -8.45 -12.75 3.85
N LEU A 96 -7.31 -13.24 4.29
CA LEU A 96 -6.94 -13.30 5.70
C LEU A 96 -6.30 -12.00 6.17
N SER A 97 -5.51 -11.35 5.31
CA SER A 97 -4.93 -10.03 5.56
C SER A 97 -4.47 -9.36 4.28
N ALA A 98 -4.44 -8.02 4.31
CA ALA A 98 -3.85 -7.17 3.28
C ALA A 98 -2.94 -6.14 3.96
N THR A 99 -1.63 -6.22 3.75
CA THR A 99 -0.64 -5.34 4.39
C THR A 99 0.32 -4.76 3.37
N VAL A 100 0.80 -3.54 3.61
CA VAL A 100 1.76 -2.88 2.72
C VAL A 100 3.10 -2.76 3.42
N GLN A 101 4.15 -3.22 2.75
CA GLN A 101 5.51 -3.10 3.20
C GLN A 101 6.41 -2.64 2.04
N ASN A 102 7.04 -1.48 2.17
CA ASN A 102 7.95 -0.92 1.16
C ASN A 102 7.34 -0.83 -0.26
N GLY A 103 6.08 -0.42 -0.37
CA GLY A 103 5.36 -0.31 -1.65
C GLY A 103 4.91 -1.65 -2.26
N ALA A 104 5.16 -2.75 -1.58
CA ALA A 104 4.62 -4.06 -1.93
C ALA A 104 3.37 -4.36 -1.09
N LEU A 105 2.25 -4.65 -1.75
CA LEU A 105 1.02 -5.11 -1.13
C LEU A 105 1.11 -6.63 -0.95
N GLN A 106 1.07 -7.11 0.29
CA GLN A 106 1.00 -8.52 0.62
C GLN A 106 -0.46 -8.90 0.83
N LEU A 107 -0.97 -9.80 0.01
CA LEU A 107 -2.32 -10.34 0.08
C LEU A 107 -2.23 -11.78 0.57
N ASN A 108 -2.68 -12.02 1.79
CA ASN A 108 -2.68 -13.35 2.37
C ASN A 108 -4.08 -13.96 2.23
N PHE A 109 -4.18 -15.01 1.45
CA PHE A 109 -5.42 -15.74 1.21
C PHE A 109 -5.46 -17.02 2.05
N SER A 110 -6.66 -17.53 2.21
CA SER A 110 -6.90 -18.82 2.83
C SER A 110 -6.45 -19.99 1.92
N PRO A 111 -6.21 -21.19 2.46
CA PRO A 111 -5.71 -22.35 1.71
C PRO A 111 -6.56 -22.74 0.51
N GLU A 112 -7.85 -22.41 0.51
CA GLU A 112 -8.78 -22.69 -0.57
C GLU A 112 -8.34 -22.06 -1.91
N LEU A 113 -7.48 -21.00 -1.87
CA LEU A 113 -6.96 -20.40 -3.10
C LEU A 113 -6.16 -21.42 -3.94
N THR A 114 -5.37 -22.26 -3.30
CA THR A 114 -4.59 -23.31 -3.98
C THR A 114 -5.31 -24.65 -4.01
N GLN A 115 -6.00 -25.03 -2.92
CA GLN A 115 -6.63 -26.32 -2.80
C GLN A 115 -7.82 -26.50 -3.73
N ASN A 116 -8.57 -25.43 -4.00
CA ASN A 116 -9.77 -25.45 -4.83
C ASN A 116 -9.55 -24.83 -6.23
N PHE A 117 -8.29 -24.53 -6.59
CA PHE A 117 -7.99 -24.04 -7.94
C PHE A 117 -7.97 -25.21 -8.92
N GLU A 118 -8.94 -25.23 -9.83
CA GLU A 118 -9.11 -26.28 -10.86
C GLU A 118 -8.88 -25.73 -12.28
N GLY A 119 -8.42 -24.45 -12.38
CA GLY A 119 -8.25 -23.77 -13.66
C GLY A 119 -6.95 -24.12 -14.39
N GLY A 120 -6.93 -23.82 -15.69
CA GLY A 120 -5.74 -23.90 -16.54
C GLY A 120 -4.93 -22.59 -16.55
N SER A 121 -4.04 -22.48 -17.55
CA SER A 121 -3.18 -21.30 -17.74
C SER A 121 -3.95 -19.99 -17.87
N ASP A 122 -5.07 -20.01 -18.58
CA ASP A 122 -5.88 -18.82 -18.83
C ASP A 122 -6.63 -18.37 -17.57
N ASP A 123 -7.11 -19.34 -16.78
CA ASP A 123 -7.79 -19.05 -15.51
C ASP A 123 -6.81 -18.52 -14.47
N GLU A 124 -5.59 -19.10 -14.40
CA GLU A 124 -4.52 -18.59 -13.54
C GLU A 124 -4.11 -17.16 -13.95
N ALA A 125 -3.96 -16.92 -15.25
CA ALA A 125 -3.65 -15.60 -15.78
C ALA A 125 -4.78 -14.59 -15.51
N ALA A 126 -6.03 -14.99 -15.66
CA ALA A 126 -7.18 -14.16 -15.38
C ALA A 126 -7.21 -13.72 -13.90
N LEU A 127 -6.99 -14.65 -12.99
CA LEU A 127 -6.96 -14.38 -11.54
C LEU A 127 -5.78 -13.48 -11.16
N VAL A 128 -4.58 -13.81 -11.62
CA VAL A 128 -3.37 -13.04 -11.30
C VAL A 128 -3.45 -11.63 -11.86
N ASN A 129 -3.92 -11.46 -13.10
CA ASN A 129 -4.10 -10.15 -13.71
C ASN A 129 -5.19 -9.33 -13.01
N ALA A 130 -6.29 -9.93 -12.58
CA ALA A 130 -7.31 -9.25 -11.78
C ALA A 130 -6.72 -8.70 -10.48
N ILE A 131 -5.88 -9.48 -9.79
CA ILE A 131 -5.17 -9.07 -8.57
C ILE A 131 -4.20 -7.93 -8.86
N THR A 132 -3.30 -8.10 -9.84
CA THR A 132 -2.23 -7.12 -10.14
C THR A 132 -2.78 -5.80 -10.65
N SER A 133 -3.83 -5.82 -11.50
CA SER A 133 -4.50 -4.61 -11.99
C SER A 133 -5.28 -3.91 -10.89
N THR A 134 -5.96 -4.65 -10.02
CA THR A 134 -6.64 -4.08 -8.86
C THR A 134 -5.64 -3.45 -7.88
N ALA A 135 -4.51 -4.10 -7.61
CA ALA A 135 -3.42 -3.53 -6.82
C ALA A 135 -2.85 -2.25 -7.46
N GLY A 136 -2.74 -2.22 -8.79
CA GLY A 136 -2.28 -1.08 -9.58
C GLY A 136 -3.20 0.14 -9.52
N SER A 137 -4.45 -0.02 -9.09
CA SER A 137 -5.38 1.10 -8.86
C SER A 137 -4.98 1.96 -7.64
N PHE A 138 -4.14 1.43 -6.75
CA PHE A 138 -3.62 2.17 -5.61
C PHE A 138 -2.30 2.87 -5.98
N PRO A 139 -2.21 4.20 -5.87
CA PRO A 139 -1.07 4.98 -6.38
C PRO A 139 0.26 4.62 -5.71
N ASN A 140 0.24 4.13 -4.48
CA ASN A 140 1.43 3.82 -3.70
C ASN A 140 1.88 2.36 -3.79
N ILE A 141 1.15 1.53 -4.53
CA ILE A 141 1.47 0.12 -4.70
C ILE A 141 2.19 -0.05 -6.03
N VAL A 142 3.37 -0.66 -5.99
CA VAL A 142 4.20 -0.94 -7.17
C VAL A 142 4.37 -2.44 -7.41
N ARG A 143 4.14 -3.24 -6.36
CA ARG A 143 4.20 -4.71 -6.43
C ARG A 143 3.10 -5.33 -5.57
N VAL A 144 2.75 -6.57 -5.88
CA VAL A 144 1.84 -7.39 -5.07
C VAL A 144 2.46 -8.77 -4.84
N GLN A 145 2.44 -9.22 -3.59
CA GLN A 145 2.84 -10.57 -3.22
C GLN A 145 1.61 -11.36 -2.81
N ILE A 146 1.41 -12.49 -3.44
CA ILE A 146 0.35 -13.44 -3.11
C ILE A 146 0.90 -14.43 -2.08
N LEU A 147 0.19 -14.55 -0.96
CA LEU A 147 0.49 -15.49 0.11
C LEU A 147 -0.73 -16.39 0.33
N VAL A 148 -0.48 -17.62 0.72
CA VAL A 148 -1.50 -18.56 1.20
C VAL A 148 -1.08 -19.04 2.58
N ASP A 149 -1.96 -18.83 3.56
CA ASP A 149 -1.70 -19.13 4.96
C ASP A 149 -0.36 -18.54 5.45
N GLY A 150 -0.10 -17.29 5.03
CA GLY A 150 1.10 -16.52 5.38
C GLY A 150 2.39 -16.91 4.64
N LYS A 151 2.33 -17.83 3.67
CA LYS A 151 3.50 -18.31 2.93
C LYS A 151 3.40 -17.97 1.45
N PRO A 152 4.51 -17.58 0.79
CA PRO A 152 4.56 -17.49 -0.66
C PRO A 152 4.19 -18.84 -1.29
N VAL A 153 3.50 -18.81 -2.42
CA VAL A 153 3.18 -19.99 -3.23
C VAL A 153 3.98 -19.95 -4.52
N GLU A 154 4.33 -21.10 -5.06
CA GLU A 154 5.08 -21.16 -6.33
C GLU A 154 4.19 -20.80 -7.51
N SER A 155 2.96 -21.33 -7.55
CA SER A 155 1.92 -21.05 -8.55
C SER A 155 0.57 -21.53 -8.04
N LEU A 156 -0.53 -21.23 -8.76
CA LEU A 156 -1.84 -21.84 -8.51
C LEU A 156 -2.07 -23.04 -9.41
N GLY A 157 -1.82 -22.89 -10.72
CA GLY A 157 -1.98 -23.92 -11.75
C GLY A 157 -0.68 -24.38 -12.39
N GLY A 158 0.50 -23.93 -11.91
CA GLY A 158 1.80 -24.32 -12.44
C GLY A 158 2.29 -23.50 -13.64
N HIS A 159 1.63 -22.38 -13.99
CA HIS A 159 1.95 -21.62 -15.19
C HIS A 159 2.56 -20.24 -14.90
N ILE A 160 2.26 -19.64 -13.75
CA ILE A 160 2.77 -18.32 -13.35
C ILE A 160 3.56 -18.45 -12.07
N ASP A 161 4.80 -17.95 -12.07
CA ASP A 161 5.64 -17.90 -10.86
C ASP A 161 5.11 -16.83 -9.89
N LEU A 162 4.61 -17.27 -8.76
CA LEU A 162 4.06 -16.43 -7.68
C LEU A 162 4.96 -16.42 -6.43
N SER A 163 6.12 -17.08 -6.49
CA SER A 163 7.06 -17.17 -5.37
C SER A 163 7.64 -15.82 -4.97
N HIS A 164 7.58 -14.84 -5.89
CA HIS A 164 8.06 -13.49 -5.73
C HIS A 164 6.96 -12.45 -5.93
N ALA A 165 7.18 -11.23 -5.41
CA ALA A 165 6.25 -10.13 -5.63
C ALA A 165 6.20 -9.73 -7.10
N LEU A 166 5.01 -9.75 -7.69
CA LEU A 166 4.72 -9.36 -9.06
C LEU A 166 4.62 -7.84 -9.21
N PRO A 167 5.02 -7.26 -10.34
CA PRO A 167 4.72 -5.86 -10.64
C PRO A 167 3.20 -5.68 -10.79
N VAL A 168 2.69 -4.52 -10.38
CA VAL A 168 1.28 -4.19 -10.64
C VAL A 168 1.06 -3.84 -12.11
N SER A 169 -0.12 -4.18 -12.63
CA SER A 169 -0.58 -3.74 -13.96
C SER A 169 -1.32 -2.40 -13.84
N ARG A 170 -1.09 -1.47 -14.77
CA ARG A 170 -1.76 -0.16 -14.82
C ARG A 170 -2.30 0.13 -16.19
#